data_6795691e504baeff8d9d93f30b00c8f5
#
_entry.id   6795691e504baeff8d9d93f30b00c8f5
#
_cell.length_a   1.000
_cell.length_b   1.000
_cell.length_c   1.000
_cell.angle_alpha   90.00
_cell.angle_beta   90.00
_cell.angle_gamma   90.00
#
_symmetry.space_group_name_H-M   'P 1'
#
loop_
_entity.id
_entity.type
_entity.pdbx_description
1 polymer ?
#
loop_
_entity_poly.entity_id
_entity_poly.type
_entity_poly.pdbx_seq_one_letter_code
_entity_poly.pdbx_strand_id
1 'polypeptide(L)'
;MNFGGQTPTIVVLKEGTDASQGRGQTISNINACIAIQDTLRPTLGPLGSDILIVGANGETTISNDGATILRLLDVVHPAAKILVDISRAQDSEVGDGTTSVTILAGELLKESKGFVEEGVSTHIITKGFKKAQQLAVNKIKELAVKIDQEDPIKFRELLERCASTAMSSKLIHNNSKFFTKMVVDAVLTLDRADLDEKLIGIKKVPGGSIEDTLFVDGVAFKKTFSYAGFEQQPKSFVDPKIVCLNVELELKAEKDNAEVRVQEVSEYQAIVDAEWQIIYDKLRAIEATGANIVLSKLPIGDLATQYFADRDIFCAGRVASEDMNRVIEAVGGAIQSTCSDIKPQHLGTCAKFEEKQIGGDRYNLLTGCTKAKTCTLVLRGGAEQFIAEVERSLHDAIMIVKRAIQNNFVVAGGGAIEMELSRYLRDYSKTIAGKQQLIISAYAKALEVIPRQLCDNAGFDGTDILNKLRMKHAKGEAWEGVDFVTESTCNNMDAFVWEPALVKTNALQSATEAACLILSVDETVKSDDGNSQGGAMPRGGRGRGMPRM
;
A
#
# COMPACT_ATOMS: atom_id res chain seq x y z
N MET A 1 -31.00 33.38 58.31
CA MET A 1 -31.29 32.89 56.93
C MET A 1 -29.98 32.72 56.21
N ASN A 2 -29.49 31.49 56.17
CA ASN A 2 -28.23 31.17 55.52
C ASN A 2 -28.54 30.73 54.07
N PHE A 3 -28.27 31.59 53.12
CA PHE A 3 -28.28 31.21 51.72
C PHE A 3 -26.91 30.56 51.36
N GLY A 4 -26.84 29.23 51.53
CA GLY A 4 -25.76 28.45 50.95
C GLY A 4 -25.92 28.43 49.44
N GLY A 5 -25.18 29.29 48.72
CA GLY A 5 -25.07 29.19 47.29
C GLY A 5 -24.30 27.94 46.92
N GLN A 6 -24.99 26.92 46.46
CA GLN A 6 -24.35 25.83 45.71
C GLN A 6 -23.86 26.42 44.39
N THR A 7 -22.57 26.50 44.23
CA THR A 7 -21.98 26.72 42.91
C THR A 7 -22.40 25.58 42.00
N PRO A 8 -22.99 25.84 40.81
CA PRO A 8 -23.37 24.77 39.91
C PRO A 8 -22.12 24.01 39.49
N THR A 9 -22.06 22.75 39.78
CA THR A 9 -21.03 21.85 39.27
C THR A 9 -21.23 21.76 37.77
N ILE A 10 -20.33 22.34 37.01
CA ILE A 10 -20.35 22.24 35.54
C ILE A 10 -19.91 20.81 35.23
N VAL A 11 -20.85 19.93 34.90
CA VAL A 11 -20.58 18.61 34.36
C VAL A 11 -20.23 18.76 32.88
N VAL A 12 -18.93 18.68 32.55
CA VAL A 12 -18.41 18.81 31.19
C VAL A 12 -18.49 17.51 30.41
N LEU A 13 -18.57 16.37 31.10
CA LEU A 13 -18.60 15.04 30.50
C LEU A 13 -19.93 14.36 30.81
N LYS A 14 -20.38 13.53 29.87
CA LYS A 14 -21.61 12.71 30.02
C LYS A 14 -21.42 11.68 31.14
N GLU A 15 -22.46 11.40 31.91
CA GLU A 15 -22.46 10.32 32.92
C GLU A 15 -22.11 8.98 32.23
N GLY A 16 -21.14 8.25 32.78
CA GLY A 16 -20.63 7.00 32.22
C GLY A 16 -19.40 7.15 31.33
N THR A 17 -18.88 8.36 31.16
CA THR A 17 -17.62 8.56 30.45
C THR A 17 -16.46 8.05 31.29
N ASP A 18 -15.75 7.03 30.80
CA ASP A 18 -14.57 6.49 31.46
C ASP A 18 -13.37 7.40 31.19
N ALA A 19 -12.84 8.04 32.24
CA ALA A 19 -11.71 8.95 32.18
C ALA A 19 -10.59 8.44 33.10
N SER A 20 -9.47 8.08 32.52
CA SER A 20 -8.28 7.70 33.26
C SER A 20 -7.19 8.77 33.10
N GLN A 21 -6.53 9.16 34.21
CA GLN A 21 -5.64 10.31 34.28
C GLN A 21 -4.26 9.98 34.86
N GLY A 22 -3.26 10.78 34.47
CA GLY A 22 -1.95 10.85 35.08
C GLY A 22 -1.00 9.72 34.67
N ARG A 23 0.02 9.49 35.48
CA ARG A 23 1.09 8.52 35.20
C ARG A 23 0.59 7.10 34.92
N GLY A 24 -0.47 6.67 35.62
CA GLY A 24 -1.06 5.35 35.40
C GLY A 24 -1.56 5.17 33.97
N GLN A 25 -2.17 6.21 33.41
CA GLN A 25 -2.63 6.21 32.03
C GLN A 25 -1.47 6.17 31.04
N THR A 26 -0.43 7.00 31.25
CA THR A 26 0.75 6.97 30.39
C THR A 26 1.42 5.60 30.39
N ILE A 27 1.56 4.94 31.56
CA ILE A 27 2.10 3.59 31.67
C ILE A 27 1.20 2.56 30.96
N SER A 28 -0.12 2.68 31.09
CA SER A 28 -1.08 1.83 30.37
C SER A 28 -0.94 1.97 28.85
N ASN A 29 -0.82 3.20 28.36
CA ASN A 29 -0.58 3.50 26.95
C ASN A 29 0.72 2.85 26.46
N ILE A 30 1.81 2.98 27.24
CA ILE A 30 3.11 2.35 26.92
C ILE A 30 2.97 0.84 26.85
N ASN A 31 2.32 0.22 27.83
CA ASN A 31 2.14 -1.24 27.86
C ASN A 31 1.32 -1.76 26.68
N ALA A 32 0.28 -1.04 26.26
CA ALA A 32 -0.52 -1.40 25.08
C ALA A 32 0.33 -1.32 23.80
N CYS A 33 1.21 -0.35 23.69
CA CYS A 33 2.13 -0.22 22.55
C CYS A 33 3.21 -1.31 22.54
N ILE A 34 3.72 -1.71 23.72
CA ILE A 34 4.67 -2.82 23.84
C ILE A 34 4.00 -4.14 23.41
N ALA A 35 2.73 -4.37 23.74
CA ALA A 35 2.01 -5.56 23.30
C ALA A 35 1.90 -5.65 21.77
N ILE A 36 1.66 -4.53 21.07
CA ILE A 36 1.69 -4.47 19.61
C ILE A 36 3.10 -4.76 19.07
N GLN A 37 4.12 -4.15 19.67
CA GLN A 37 5.52 -4.39 19.31
C GLN A 37 5.86 -5.88 19.42
N ASP A 38 5.51 -6.53 20.53
CA ASP A 38 5.83 -7.94 20.77
C ASP A 38 5.13 -8.87 19.77
N THR A 39 3.93 -8.50 19.28
CA THR A 39 3.25 -9.23 18.22
C THR A 39 4.00 -9.17 16.88
N LEU A 40 4.64 -8.04 16.56
CA LEU A 40 5.34 -7.85 15.30
C LEU A 40 6.82 -8.27 15.33
N ARG A 41 7.43 -8.39 16.50
CA ARG A 41 8.85 -8.77 16.63
C ARG A 41 9.25 -10.02 15.84
N PRO A 42 8.46 -11.12 15.87
CA PRO A 42 8.82 -12.35 15.16
C PRO A 42 8.88 -12.19 13.63
N THR A 43 8.23 -11.16 13.06
CA THR A 43 8.16 -10.99 11.60
C THR A 43 9.31 -10.16 11.02
N LEU A 44 10.20 -9.61 11.84
CA LEU A 44 11.29 -8.75 11.38
C LEU A 44 12.42 -9.56 10.72
N GLY A 45 12.84 -9.13 9.55
CA GLY A 45 14.06 -9.59 8.88
C GLY A 45 13.87 -10.83 7.99
N PRO A 46 14.96 -11.28 7.33
CA PRO A 46 14.90 -12.33 6.30
C PRO A 46 14.53 -13.72 6.84
N LEU A 47 14.74 -13.95 8.13
CA LEU A 47 14.37 -15.19 8.82
C LEU A 47 13.21 -14.96 9.81
N GLY A 48 12.44 -13.88 9.60
CA GLY A 48 11.22 -13.63 10.33
C GLY A 48 10.12 -14.63 9.99
N SER A 49 9.25 -14.91 10.95
CA SER A 49 8.11 -15.81 10.78
C SER A 49 6.90 -15.09 10.18
N ASP A 50 6.15 -15.77 9.34
CA ASP A 50 4.85 -15.28 8.86
C ASP A 50 3.78 -15.46 9.93
N ILE A 51 2.82 -14.53 9.98
CA ILE A 51 1.66 -14.61 10.88
C ILE A 51 0.44 -15.03 10.07
N LEU A 52 -0.28 -16.04 10.56
CA LEU A 52 -1.58 -16.44 10.06
C LEU A 52 -2.67 -15.66 10.82
N ILE A 53 -3.42 -14.84 10.11
CA ILE A 53 -4.52 -14.04 10.66
C ILE A 53 -5.84 -14.62 10.16
N VAL A 54 -6.76 -14.89 11.08
CA VAL A 54 -8.12 -15.35 10.77
C VAL A 54 -9.08 -14.19 10.99
N GLY A 55 -9.67 -13.70 9.91
CA GLY A 55 -10.66 -12.63 9.94
C GLY A 55 -12.01 -13.07 10.51
N ALA A 56 -12.87 -12.12 10.88
CA ALA A 56 -14.21 -12.38 11.42
C ALA A 56 -15.11 -13.23 10.50
N ASN A 57 -14.89 -13.16 9.19
CA ASN A 57 -15.62 -13.93 8.18
C ASN A 57 -15.02 -15.32 7.91
N GLY A 58 -14.00 -15.73 8.67
CA GLY A 58 -13.27 -16.99 8.44
C GLY A 58 -12.24 -16.91 7.31
N GLU A 59 -12.03 -15.75 6.73
CA GLU A 59 -10.94 -15.52 5.76
C GLU A 59 -9.58 -15.62 6.46
N THR A 60 -8.66 -16.32 5.83
CA THR A 60 -7.30 -16.49 6.35
C THR A 60 -6.31 -15.69 5.51
N THR A 61 -5.46 -14.92 6.16
CA THR A 61 -4.38 -14.19 5.52
C THR A 61 -3.06 -14.56 6.16
N ILE A 62 -2.07 -14.91 5.34
CA ILE A 62 -0.69 -15.15 5.80
C ILE A 62 0.12 -13.96 5.34
N SER A 63 0.86 -13.33 6.26
CA SER A 63 1.75 -12.22 5.92
C SER A 63 2.83 -12.01 6.98
N ASN A 64 3.94 -11.42 6.58
CA ASN A 64 4.96 -10.87 7.47
C ASN A 64 5.08 -9.35 7.36
N ASP A 65 4.26 -8.71 6.53
CA ASP A 65 4.23 -7.26 6.42
C ASP A 65 3.52 -6.61 7.63
N GLY A 66 4.23 -5.71 8.32
CA GLY A 66 3.75 -5.05 9.52
C GLY A 66 2.49 -4.23 9.30
N ALA A 67 2.37 -3.49 8.19
CA ALA A 67 1.18 -2.69 7.90
C ALA A 67 -0.05 -3.56 7.65
N THR A 68 0.09 -4.64 6.90
CA THR A 68 -0.98 -5.61 6.63
C THR A 68 -1.43 -6.31 7.91
N ILE A 69 -0.50 -6.79 8.73
CA ILE A 69 -0.80 -7.44 10.01
C ILE A 69 -1.58 -6.48 10.91
N LEU A 70 -1.07 -5.27 11.13
CA LEU A 70 -1.72 -4.29 12.00
C LEU A 70 -3.08 -3.82 11.47
N ARG A 71 -3.27 -3.78 10.16
CA ARG A 71 -4.57 -3.44 9.56
C ARG A 71 -5.63 -4.50 9.81
N LEU A 72 -5.25 -5.78 9.84
CA LEU A 72 -6.14 -6.91 10.04
C LEU A 72 -6.40 -7.23 11.51
N LEU A 73 -5.50 -6.79 12.41
CA LEU A 73 -5.70 -6.93 13.85
C LEU A 73 -6.76 -5.95 14.36
N ASP A 74 -7.67 -6.44 15.18
CA ASP A 74 -8.67 -5.61 15.87
C ASP A 74 -8.05 -4.94 17.10
N VAL A 75 -7.40 -3.80 16.88
CA VAL A 75 -6.74 -3.03 17.92
C VAL A 75 -7.74 -2.09 18.59
N VAL A 76 -8.12 -2.39 19.83
CA VAL A 76 -9.11 -1.61 20.58
C VAL A 76 -8.48 -0.40 21.29
N HIS A 77 -7.27 -0.54 21.84
CA HIS A 77 -6.64 0.49 22.66
C HIS A 77 -6.26 1.75 21.84
N PRO A 78 -6.67 2.98 22.25
CA PRO A 78 -6.44 4.19 21.46
C PRO A 78 -4.96 4.49 21.17
N ALA A 79 -4.08 4.34 22.17
CA ALA A 79 -2.66 4.55 21.98
C ALA A 79 -2.03 3.53 21.02
N ALA A 80 -2.49 2.29 21.02
CA ALA A 80 -2.02 1.26 20.10
C ALA A 80 -2.50 1.53 18.66
N LYS A 81 -3.65 2.18 18.46
CA LYS A 81 -4.11 2.63 17.13
C LYS A 81 -3.15 3.64 16.49
N ILE A 82 -2.49 4.47 17.29
CA ILE A 82 -1.47 5.40 16.78
C ILE A 82 -0.32 4.63 16.10
N LEU A 83 0.09 3.48 16.66
CA LEU A 83 1.12 2.64 16.02
C LEU A 83 0.63 2.03 14.70
N VAL A 84 -0.65 1.66 14.62
CA VAL A 84 -1.25 1.18 13.37
C VAL A 84 -1.24 2.29 12.31
N ASP A 85 -1.61 3.51 12.70
CA ASP A 85 -1.65 4.66 11.78
C ASP A 85 -0.26 5.03 11.26
N ILE A 86 0.78 4.93 12.10
CA ILE A 86 2.16 5.20 11.67
C ILE A 86 2.65 4.12 10.72
N SER A 87 2.36 2.86 11.00
CA SER A 87 2.73 1.77 10.11
C SER A 87 2.10 1.96 8.73
N ARG A 88 0.82 2.38 8.67
CA ARG A 88 0.14 2.73 7.41
C ARG A 88 0.76 3.95 6.72
N ALA A 89 1.13 4.97 7.48
CA ALA A 89 1.78 6.15 6.92
C ALA A 89 3.16 5.80 6.34
N GLN A 90 3.93 4.93 7.01
CA GLN A 90 5.19 4.41 6.50
C GLN A 90 5.00 3.62 5.21
N ASP A 91 3.98 2.75 5.16
CA ASP A 91 3.62 1.97 3.99
C ASP A 91 3.27 2.87 2.79
N SER A 92 2.38 3.82 2.97
CA SER A 92 1.95 4.74 1.90
C SER A 92 3.06 5.67 1.43
N GLU A 93 3.96 6.09 2.31
CA GLU A 93 5.03 7.04 1.97
C GLU A 93 6.25 6.37 1.37
N VAL A 94 6.65 5.21 1.89
CA VAL A 94 7.90 4.54 1.53
C VAL A 94 7.68 3.12 1.00
N GLY A 95 6.65 2.43 1.46
CA GLY A 95 6.30 1.06 1.08
C GLY A 95 7.11 -0.02 1.79
N ASP A 96 8.07 0.33 2.65
CA ASP A 96 8.86 -0.64 3.43
C ASP A 96 9.25 -0.09 4.80
N GLY A 97 9.74 -0.97 5.67
CA GLY A 97 10.12 -0.62 7.05
C GLY A 97 8.92 -0.47 8.00
N THR A 98 7.76 -0.93 7.62
CA THR A 98 6.50 -0.90 8.39
C THR A 98 6.63 -1.61 9.74
N THR A 99 7.26 -2.78 9.76
CA THR A 99 7.60 -3.53 10.97
C THR A 99 8.66 -2.79 11.80
N SER A 100 9.70 -2.28 11.17
CA SER A 100 10.81 -1.59 11.84
C SER A 100 10.33 -0.32 12.55
N VAL A 101 9.46 0.49 11.94
CA VAL A 101 8.94 1.72 12.54
C VAL A 101 8.12 1.42 13.80
N THR A 102 7.32 0.38 13.78
CA THR A 102 6.49 -0.02 14.93
C THR A 102 7.34 -0.58 16.07
N ILE A 103 8.34 -1.41 15.75
CA ILE A 103 9.28 -1.96 16.73
C ILE A 103 10.10 -0.84 17.38
N LEU A 104 10.61 0.11 16.60
CA LEU A 104 11.36 1.26 17.13
C LEU A 104 10.48 2.14 18.02
N ALA A 105 9.25 2.45 17.63
CA ALA A 105 8.33 3.24 18.44
C ALA A 105 8.02 2.55 19.78
N GLY A 106 7.74 1.25 19.75
CA GLY A 106 7.51 0.45 20.95
C GLY A 106 8.73 0.38 21.88
N GLU A 107 9.94 0.22 21.33
CA GLU A 107 11.16 0.17 22.14
C GLU A 107 11.53 1.54 22.72
N LEU A 108 11.30 2.64 21.98
CA LEU A 108 11.43 4.01 22.53
C LEU A 108 10.50 4.23 23.71
N LEU A 109 9.27 3.78 23.63
CA LEU A 109 8.31 3.83 24.72
C LEU A 109 8.74 2.95 25.89
N LYS A 110 9.21 1.75 25.63
CA LYS A 110 9.69 0.81 26.65
C LYS A 110 10.89 1.38 27.41
N GLU A 111 11.88 1.94 26.71
CA GLU A 111 13.04 2.57 27.35
C GLU A 111 12.64 3.85 28.12
N SER A 112 11.55 4.53 27.72
CA SER A 112 11.05 5.71 28.44
C SER A 112 10.25 5.36 29.70
N LYS A 113 9.72 4.14 29.83
CA LYS A 113 8.87 3.70 30.93
C LYS A 113 9.53 3.91 32.29
N GLY A 114 10.78 3.52 32.44
CA GLY A 114 11.53 3.70 33.70
C GLY A 114 11.63 5.16 34.13
N PHE A 115 11.85 6.08 33.19
CA PHE A 115 11.89 7.52 33.51
C PHE A 115 10.54 8.07 33.94
N VAL A 116 9.43 7.60 33.34
CA VAL A 116 8.06 7.97 33.74
C VAL A 116 7.76 7.46 35.14
N GLU A 117 8.15 6.22 35.46
CA GLU A 117 7.98 5.60 36.79
C GLU A 117 8.80 6.37 37.85
N GLU A 118 10.02 6.80 37.53
CA GLU A 118 10.86 7.62 38.40
C GLU A 118 10.36 9.08 38.55
N GLY A 119 9.35 9.47 37.77
CA GLY A 119 8.73 10.79 37.85
C GLY A 119 9.43 11.87 37.02
N VAL A 120 10.19 11.50 36.01
CA VAL A 120 10.71 12.45 35.03
C VAL A 120 9.54 12.95 34.18
N SER A 121 9.45 14.28 34.02
CA SER A 121 8.43 14.90 33.17
C SER A 121 8.52 14.40 31.72
N THR A 122 7.38 14.01 31.15
CA THR A 122 7.27 13.56 29.75
C THR A 122 7.76 14.60 28.75
N HIS A 123 7.63 15.89 29.05
CA HIS A 123 8.18 16.99 28.24
C HIS A 123 9.72 16.97 28.13
N ILE A 124 10.40 16.56 29.20
CA ILE A 124 11.88 16.45 29.18
C ILE A 124 12.29 15.26 28.31
N ILE A 125 11.56 14.13 28.43
CA ILE A 125 11.79 12.93 27.62
C ILE A 125 11.56 13.24 26.12
N THR A 126 10.43 13.84 25.80
CA THR A 126 10.07 14.24 24.43
C THR A 126 11.11 15.20 23.81
N LYS A 127 11.58 16.19 24.60
CA LYS A 127 12.64 17.11 24.14
C LYS A 127 13.96 16.36 23.85
N GLY A 128 14.32 15.40 24.70
CA GLY A 128 15.51 14.56 24.50
C GLY A 128 15.40 13.67 23.26
N PHE A 129 14.24 13.04 23.06
CA PHE A 129 13.98 12.19 21.89
C PHE A 129 14.01 12.98 20.58
N LYS A 130 13.35 14.15 20.50
CA LYS A 130 13.41 15.02 19.32
C LYS A 130 14.85 15.47 19.00
N LYS A 131 15.66 15.75 20.03
CA LYS A 131 17.06 16.10 19.83
C LYS A 131 17.87 14.91 19.30
N ALA A 132 17.68 13.72 19.87
CA ALA A 132 18.34 12.50 19.42
C ALA A 132 17.96 12.14 17.96
N GLN A 133 16.66 12.24 17.62
CA GLN A 133 16.16 12.05 16.26
C GLN A 133 16.85 12.99 15.26
N GLN A 134 16.90 14.28 15.57
CA GLN A 134 17.53 15.27 14.69
C GLN A 134 19.02 14.96 14.44
N LEU A 135 19.74 14.55 15.47
CA LEU A 135 21.14 14.14 15.37
C LEU A 135 21.29 12.87 14.54
N ALA A 136 20.43 11.88 14.76
CA ALA A 136 20.43 10.63 14.02
C ALA A 136 20.17 10.86 12.52
N VAL A 137 19.13 11.63 12.18
CA VAL A 137 18.79 11.97 10.79
C VAL A 137 19.93 12.71 10.09
N ASN A 138 20.58 13.67 10.77
CA ASN A 138 21.72 14.36 10.20
C ASN A 138 22.89 13.40 9.97
N LYS A 139 23.11 12.45 10.88
CA LYS A 139 24.18 11.45 10.75
C LYS A 139 23.89 10.47 9.59
N ILE A 140 22.64 10.06 9.39
CA ILE A 140 22.26 9.25 8.21
C ILE A 140 22.61 10.00 6.92
N LYS A 141 22.26 11.27 6.82
CA LYS A 141 22.55 12.10 5.62
C LYS A 141 24.06 12.25 5.37
N GLU A 142 24.86 12.30 6.43
CA GLU A 142 26.31 12.38 6.33
C GLU A 142 26.93 11.06 5.85
N LEU A 143 26.42 9.93 6.34
CA LEU A 143 26.92 8.60 6.01
C LEU A 143 26.41 8.07 4.67
N ALA A 144 25.24 8.52 4.23
CA ALA A 144 24.57 8.00 3.03
C ALA A 144 25.46 8.10 1.79
N VAL A 145 25.58 7.00 1.08
CA VAL A 145 26.36 6.90 -0.16
C VAL A 145 25.47 7.30 -1.34
N LYS A 146 25.97 8.25 -2.14
CA LYS A 146 25.26 8.70 -3.35
C LYS A 146 25.40 7.66 -4.47
N ILE A 147 24.26 7.33 -5.07
CA ILE A 147 24.20 6.45 -6.24
C ILE A 147 24.65 7.22 -7.47
N ASP A 148 25.55 6.62 -8.25
CA ASP A 148 25.94 7.13 -9.57
C ASP A 148 24.88 6.73 -10.60
N GLN A 149 24.19 7.73 -11.18
CA GLN A 149 23.17 7.54 -12.22
C GLN A 149 23.74 7.64 -13.65
N GLU A 150 25.02 8.00 -13.80
CA GLU A 150 25.62 8.22 -15.11
C GLU A 150 25.94 6.90 -15.82
N ASP A 151 26.24 5.84 -15.06
CA ASP A 151 26.48 4.50 -15.58
C ASP A 151 25.20 3.64 -15.51
N PRO A 152 24.48 3.44 -16.65
CA PRO A 152 23.19 2.75 -16.65
C PRO A 152 23.30 1.28 -16.20
N ILE A 153 24.45 0.63 -16.38
CA ILE A 153 24.64 -0.78 -16.00
C ILE A 153 24.77 -0.89 -14.48
N LYS A 154 25.65 -0.09 -13.89
CA LYS A 154 25.83 -0.07 -12.42
C LYS A 154 24.58 0.42 -11.72
N PHE A 155 23.90 1.42 -12.28
CA PHE A 155 22.64 1.92 -11.74
C PHE A 155 21.57 0.83 -11.71
N ARG A 156 21.40 0.09 -12.81
CA ARG A 156 20.46 -1.04 -12.86
C ARG A 156 20.81 -2.13 -11.84
N GLU A 157 22.08 -2.53 -11.77
CA GLU A 157 22.56 -3.53 -10.82
C GLU A 157 22.28 -3.12 -9.38
N LEU A 158 22.43 -1.85 -9.06
CA LEU A 158 22.14 -1.27 -7.77
C LEU A 158 20.64 -1.33 -7.44
N LEU A 159 19.76 -0.96 -8.38
CA LEU A 159 18.32 -1.07 -8.21
C LEU A 159 17.89 -2.54 -7.98
N GLU A 160 18.49 -3.46 -8.73
CA GLU A 160 18.26 -4.90 -8.54
C GLU A 160 18.68 -5.37 -7.14
N ARG A 161 19.75 -4.84 -6.58
CA ARG A 161 20.20 -5.16 -5.22
C ARG A 161 19.26 -4.59 -4.16
N CYS A 162 18.83 -3.33 -4.29
CA CYS A 162 17.84 -2.74 -3.39
C CYS A 162 16.52 -3.53 -3.39
N ALA A 163 16.03 -3.91 -4.58
CA ALA A 163 14.83 -4.75 -4.70
C ALA A 163 15.04 -6.15 -4.08
N SER A 164 16.22 -6.75 -4.27
CA SER A 164 16.55 -8.04 -3.67
C SER A 164 16.57 -7.98 -2.15
N THR A 165 17.10 -6.92 -1.57
CA THR A 165 17.09 -6.70 -0.10
C THR A 165 15.65 -6.62 0.43
N ALA A 166 14.76 -5.87 -0.25
CA ALA A 166 13.36 -5.76 0.13
C ALA A 166 12.61 -7.10 0.09
N MET A 167 12.94 -7.94 -0.89
CA MET A 167 12.31 -9.24 -1.06
C MET A 167 12.96 -10.37 -0.23
N SER A 168 14.04 -10.10 0.50
CA SER A 168 14.77 -11.11 1.25
C SER A 168 13.96 -11.73 2.39
N SER A 169 13.05 -10.98 2.99
CA SER A 169 12.16 -11.41 4.08
C SER A 169 10.85 -12.03 3.62
N LYS A 170 10.64 -12.19 2.32
CA LYS A 170 9.34 -12.56 1.74
C LYS A 170 9.34 -14.00 1.23
N LEU A 171 8.15 -14.58 1.09
CA LEU A 171 7.93 -15.93 0.55
C LEU A 171 8.57 -16.16 -0.84
N ILE A 172 8.80 -15.09 -1.58
CA ILE A 172 9.40 -15.13 -2.92
C ILE A 172 10.95 -15.09 -2.92
N HIS A 173 11.59 -15.17 -1.76
CA HIS A 173 13.05 -15.10 -1.66
C HIS A 173 13.77 -16.08 -2.58
N ASN A 174 13.28 -17.31 -2.69
CA ASN A 174 13.87 -18.33 -3.55
C ASN A 174 13.87 -17.96 -5.04
N ASN A 175 12.91 -17.16 -5.48
CA ASN A 175 12.76 -16.69 -6.86
C ASN A 175 13.11 -15.20 -7.00
N SER A 176 13.83 -14.63 -6.02
CA SER A 176 14.16 -13.20 -5.95
C SER A 176 14.82 -12.68 -7.22
N LYS A 177 15.75 -13.44 -7.82
CA LYS A 177 16.43 -13.04 -9.07
C LYS A 177 15.48 -12.82 -10.25
N PHE A 178 14.41 -13.62 -10.32
CA PHE A 178 13.40 -13.49 -11.37
C PHE A 178 12.55 -12.24 -11.14
N PHE A 179 12.02 -12.07 -9.93
CA PHE A 179 11.17 -10.94 -9.59
C PHE A 179 11.91 -9.61 -9.52
N THR A 180 13.17 -9.61 -9.06
CA THR A 180 14.00 -8.41 -9.00
C THR A 180 14.16 -7.76 -10.37
N LYS A 181 14.49 -8.55 -11.40
CA LYS A 181 14.59 -8.05 -12.77
C LYS A 181 13.25 -7.49 -13.26
N MET A 182 12.17 -8.22 -13.01
CA MET A 182 10.82 -7.84 -13.41
C MET A 182 10.38 -6.52 -12.75
N VAL A 183 10.66 -6.35 -11.46
CA VAL A 183 10.36 -5.10 -10.73
C VAL A 183 11.17 -3.92 -11.27
N VAL A 184 12.46 -4.11 -11.49
CA VAL A 184 13.32 -3.04 -12.02
C VAL A 184 12.89 -2.66 -13.43
N ASP A 185 12.57 -3.63 -14.30
CA ASP A 185 12.03 -3.36 -15.65
C ASP A 185 10.69 -2.62 -15.56
N ALA A 186 9.80 -3.02 -14.65
CA ALA A 186 8.52 -2.35 -14.46
C ALA A 186 8.68 -0.88 -14.05
N VAL A 187 9.55 -0.59 -13.09
CA VAL A 187 9.75 0.79 -12.62
C VAL A 187 10.50 1.64 -13.67
N LEU A 188 11.46 1.05 -14.39
CA LEU A 188 12.18 1.76 -15.45
C LEU A 188 11.32 2.06 -16.70
N THR A 189 10.21 1.35 -16.88
CA THR A 189 9.22 1.64 -17.92
C THR A 189 8.43 2.91 -17.61
N LEU A 190 8.28 3.28 -16.34
CA LEU A 190 7.55 4.49 -15.92
C LEU A 190 8.27 5.77 -16.33
N ASP A 191 7.53 6.86 -16.38
CA ASP A 191 8.12 8.20 -16.57
C ASP A 191 8.98 8.56 -15.35
N ARG A 192 10.26 8.86 -15.59
CA ARG A 192 11.21 9.23 -14.53
C ARG A 192 10.82 10.50 -13.77
N ALA A 193 9.96 11.34 -14.35
CA ALA A 193 9.51 12.58 -13.71
C ALA A 193 8.44 12.35 -12.64
N ASP A 194 7.58 11.36 -12.82
CA ASP A 194 6.42 11.15 -11.96
C ASP A 194 6.51 9.82 -11.18
N LEU A 195 7.00 8.74 -11.80
CA LEU A 195 7.10 7.40 -11.22
C LEU A 195 5.79 6.96 -10.51
N ASP A 196 4.65 7.16 -11.18
CA ASP A 196 3.35 6.76 -10.62
C ASP A 196 3.19 5.23 -10.63
N GLU A 197 3.22 4.61 -9.45
CA GLU A 197 3.06 3.15 -9.28
C GLU A 197 1.70 2.63 -9.76
N LYS A 198 0.67 3.48 -9.84
CA LYS A 198 -0.67 3.10 -10.33
C LYS A 198 -0.66 2.70 -11.80
N LEU A 199 0.38 3.10 -12.52
CA LEU A 199 0.58 2.71 -13.92
C LEU A 199 1.17 1.30 -14.05
N ILE A 200 1.69 0.71 -12.97
CA ILE A 200 2.07 -0.70 -12.93
C ILE A 200 0.84 -1.52 -12.57
N GLY A 201 0.29 -2.24 -13.53
CA GLY A 201 -0.84 -3.13 -13.30
C GLY A 201 -0.41 -4.44 -12.70
N ILE A 202 -1.08 -4.88 -11.64
CA ILE A 202 -0.88 -6.23 -11.08
C ILE A 202 -2.18 -7.01 -11.26
N LYS A 203 -2.10 -8.17 -11.93
CA LYS A 203 -3.25 -9.06 -12.17
C LYS A 203 -2.97 -10.42 -11.57
N LYS A 204 -3.87 -10.92 -10.74
CA LYS A 204 -3.79 -12.23 -10.07
C LYS A 204 -4.53 -13.27 -10.87
N VAL A 205 -3.84 -14.34 -11.26
CA VAL A 205 -4.40 -15.46 -12.01
C VAL A 205 -4.05 -16.77 -11.31
N PRO A 206 -4.99 -17.35 -10.54
CA PRO A 206 -4.76 -18.61 -9.85
C PRO A 206 -4.38 -19.75 -10.79
N GLY A 207 -3.56 -20.66 -10.29
CA GLY A 207 -3.08 -21.83 -11.01
C GLY A 207 -1.75 -21.59 -11.74
N GLY A 208 -1.04 -22.66 -12.02
CA GLY A 208 0.31 -22.65 -12.57
C GLY A 208 1.40 -22.48 -11.50
N SER A 209 2.63 -22.36 -11.95
CA SER A 209 3.80 -22.08 -11.12
C SER A 209 4.03 -20.59 -10.98
N ILE A 210 4.78 -20.20 -9.98
CA ILE A 210 5.23 -18.82 -9.79
C ILE A 210 6.12 -18.34 -10.96
N GLU A 211 6.86 -19.26 -11.57
CA GLU A 211 7.72 -19.00 -12.72
C GLU A 211 6.92 -18.73 -14.01
N ASP A 212 5.63 -19.09 -14.03
CA ASP A 212 4.72 -18.77 -15.14
C ASP A 212 4.21 -17.31 -15.08
N THR A 213 4.66 -16.53 -14.11
CA THR A 213 4.37 -15.09 -14.00
C THR A 213 4.89 -14.35 -15.22
N LEU A 214 4.06 -13.51 -15.81
CA LEU A 214 4.37 -12.80 -17.05
C LEU A 214 4.56 -11.30 -16.80
N PHE A 215 5.62 -10.76 -17.38
CA PHE A 215 5.80 -9.32 -17.57
C PHE A 215 5.26 -8.92 -18.94
N VAL A 216 4.32 -7.99 -18.98
CA VAL A 216 3.75 -7.44 -20.20
C VAL A 216 4.18 -5.97 -20.32
N ASP A 217 5.03 -5.68 -21.33
CA ASP A 217 5.39 -4.33 -21.66
C ASP A 217 4.21 -3.65 -22.37
N GLY A 218 3.34 -3.04 -21.57
CA GLY A 218 2.05 -2.49 -21.98
C GLY A 218 0.94 -2.84 -21.01
N VAL A 219 -0.28 -2.98 -21.51
CA VAL A 219 -1.45 -3.22 -20.66
C VAL A 219 -2.05 -4.60 -20.90
N ALA A 220 -2.28 -5.30 -19.80
CA ALA A 220 -3.10 -6.51 -19.79
C ALA A 220 -4.32 -6.28 -18.89
N PHE A 221 -5.51 -6.55 -19.40
CA PHE A 221 -6.74 -6.53 -18.62
C PHE A 221 -7.59 -7.76 -18.90
N LYS A 222 -8.31 -8.22 -17.86
CA LYS A 222 -9.14 -9.41 -17.95
C LYS A 222 -10.30 -9.18 -18.92
N LYS A 223 -10.65 -10.19 -19.72
CA LYS A 223 -11.85 -10.18 -20.55
C LYS A 223 -13.06 -9.85 -19.69
N THR A 224 -13.81 -8.85 -20.10
CA THR A 224 -15.04 -8.45 -19.47
C THR A 224 -16.22 -9.24 -20.01
N PHE A 225 -17.38 -9.07 -19.39
CA PHE A 225 -18.62 -9.63 -19.92
C PHE A 225 -18.89 -9.11 -21.34
N SER A 226 -19.21 -10.01 -22.24
CA SER A 226 -19.51 -9.71 -23.64
C SER A 226 -20.64 -10.61 -24.15
N TYR A 227 -21.40 -10.13 -25.12
CA TYR A 227 -22.46 -10.88 -25.77
C TYR A 227 -21.91 -11.90 -26.80
N ALA A 228 -22.74 -12.82 -27.28
CA ALA A 228 -22.33 -13.92 -28.15
C ALA A 228 -21.59 -13.47 -29.43
N GLY A 229 -21.98 -12.36 -30.04
CA GLY A 229 -21.31 -11.80 -31.22
C GLY A 229 -19.81 -11.49 -31.02
N PHE A 230 -19.35 -11.34 -29.76
CA PHE A 230 -17.94 -11.14 -29.44
C PHE A 230 -17.04 -12.30 -29.90
N GLU A 231 -17.52 -13.53 -29.91
CA GLU A 231 -16.69 -14.69 -30.31
C GLU A 231 -16.39 -14.70 -31.82
N GLN A 232 -17.17 -13.98 -32.62
CA GLN A 232 -16.94 -13.82 -34.07
C GLN A 232 -15.90 -12.74 -34.39
N GLN A 233 -15.60 -11.86 -33.44
CA GLN A 233 -14.65 -10.77 -33.64
C GLN A 233 -13.21 -11.30 -33.74
N PRO A 234 -12.35 -10.66 -34.55
CA PRO A 234 -10.92 -10.96 -34.60
C PRO A 234 -10.28 -10.79 -33.22
N LYS A 235 -9.38 -11.71 -32.84
CA LYS A 235 -8.72 -11.73 -31.52
C LYS A 235 -7.26 -11.24 -31.56
N SER A 236 -6.76 -10.88 -32.72
CA SER A 236 -5.39 -10.38 -32.90
C SER A 236 -5.33 -9.32 -33.98
N PHE A 237 -4.63 -8.23 -33.70
CA PHE A 237 -4.42 -7.14 -34.62
C PHE A 237 -2.96 -6.69 -34.57
N VAL A 238 -2.43 -6.29 -35.73
CA VAL A 238 -1.12 -5.66 -35.88
C VAL A 238 -1.36 -4.18 -36.21
N ASP A 239 -0.68 -3.30 -35.50
CA ASP A 239 -0.78 -1.83 -35.61
C ASP A 239 -2.24 -1.30 -35.55
N PRO A 240 -3.09 -1.76 -34.61
CA PRO A 240 -4.47 -1.35 -34.54
C PRO A 240 -4.62 0.09 -34.06
N LYS A 241 -5.66 0.75 -34.58
CA LYS A 241 -6.16 2.00 -34.03
C LYS A 241 -7.20 1.70 -32.94
N ILE A 242 -7.02 2.33 -31.80
CA ILE A 242 -7.80 2.07 -30.59
C ILE A 242 -8.59 3.32 -30.22
N VAL A 243 -9.88 3.17 -29.99
CA VAL A 243 -10.73 4.22 -29.45
C VAL A 243 -11.16 3.87 -28.03
N CYS A 244 -11.01 4.81 -27.11
CA CYS A 244 -11.41 4.69 -25.71
C CYS A 244 -12.63 5.56 -25.45
N LEU A 245 -13.70 4.95 -24.96
CA LEU A 245 -14.99 5.58 -24.76
C LEU A 245 -15.42 5.53 -23.29
N ASN A 246 -16.21 6.53 -22.90
CA ASN A 246 -17.02 6.52 -21.69
C ASN A 246 -18.49 6.74 -22.09
N VAL A 247 -18.96 5.91 -23.02
CA VAL A 247 -20.30 5.99 -23.59
C VAL A 247 -20.95 4.62 -23.50
N GLU A 248 -22.21 4.61 -23.15
CA GLU A 248 -23.04 3.41 -23.18
C GLU A 248 -23.50 3.15 -24.61
N LEU A 249 -23.22 1.94 -25.10
CA LEU A 249 -23.63 1.46 -26.42
C LEU A 249 -24.63 0.30 -26.27
N GLU A 250 -25.61 0.47 -25.39
CA GLU A 250 -26.64 -0.49 -25.09
C GLU A 250 -28.02 0.18 -25.29
N LEU A 251 -28.96 -0.55 -25.86
CA LEU A 251 -30.34 -0.11 -25.96
C LEU A 251 -30.99 -0.27 -24.57
N LYS A 252 -31.14 0.81 -23.85
CA LYS A 252 -31.88 0.85 -22.59
C LYS A 252 -33.07 1.77 -22.71
N ALA A 253 -34.20 1.31 -22.24
CA ALA A 253 -35.33 2.21 -21.96
C ALA A 253 -34.92 3.13 -20.80
N GLU A 254 -34.96 4.44 -20.97
CA GLU A 254 -34.80 5.40 -19.88
C GLU A 254 -35.89 5.15 -18.83
N LYS A 255 -35.47 4.75 -17.64
CA LYS A 255 -36.39 4.15 -16.66
C LYS A 255 -37.28 5.12 -15.93
N ASP A 256 -36.91 6.36 -15.68
CA ASP A 256 -37.60 7.09 -14.61
C ASP A 256 -38.08 8.50 -14.93
N ASN A 257 -37.71 9.11 -16.07
CA ASN A 257 -38.02 10.53 -16.31
C ASN A 257 -38.64 10.87 -17.66
N ALA A 258 -38.88 9.90 -18.56
CA ALA A 258 -39.52 10.15 -19.85
C ALA A 258 -40.69 9.18 -20.06
N GLU A 259 -41.90 9.64 -19.80
CA GLU A 259 -43.14 8.94 -20.14
C GLU A 259 -43.67 9.52 -21.45
N VAL A 260 -43.56 8.75 -22.53
CA VAL A 260 -44.15 9.14 -23.82
C VAL A 260 -45.54 8.50 -23.94
N ARG A 261 -46.57 9.33 -23.98
CA ARG A 261 -47.94 8.87 -24.21
C ARG A 261 -48.23 8.85 -25.70
N VAL A 262 -48.36 7.67 -26.24
CA VAL A 262 -48.63 7.44 -27.67
C VAL A 262 -50.14 7.19 -27.86
N GLN A 263 -50.72 7.89 -28.79
CA GLN A 263 -52.17 7.74 -29.11
C GLN A 263 -52.39 6.81 -30.31
N GLU A 264 -51.44 6.72 -31.23
CA GLU A 264 -51.50 5.90 -32.42
C GLU A 264 -50.40 4.86 -32.49
N VAL A 265 -50.68 3.67 -33.02
CA VAL A 265 -49.73 2.57 -33.18
C VAL A 265 -48.54 2.95 -34.09
N SER A 266 -48.79 3.80 -35.09
CA SER A 266 -47.74 4.33 -35.99
C SER A 266 -46.71 5.18 -35.27
N GLU A 267 -47.12 5.96 -34.28
CA GLU A 267 -46.20 6.78 -33.45
C GLU A 267 -45.30 5.91 -32.56
N TYR A 268 -45.84 4.80 -32.04
CA TYR A 268 -45.03 3.86 -31.26
C TYR A 268 -43.89 3.27 -32.10
N GLN A 269 -44.19 2.82 -33.33
CA GLN A 269 -43.19 2.28 -34.24
C GLN A 269 -42.11 3.33 -34.57
N ALA A 270 -42.52 4.57 -34.82
CA ALA A 270 -41.59 5.65 -35.11
C ALA A 270 -40.64 5.97 -33.95
N ILE A 271 -41.10 5.84 -32.70
CA ILE A 271 -40.24 6.04 -31.51
C ILE A 271 -39.22 4.91 -31.39
N VAL A 272 -39.67 3.66 -31.55
CA VAL A 272 -38.74 2.50 -31.52
C VAL A 272 -37.71 2.62 -32.64
N ASP A 273 -38.10 2.98 -33.82
CA ASP A 273 -37.18 3.17 -34.96
C ASP A 273 -36.20 4.31 -34.70
N ALA A 274 -36.64 5.40 -34.04
CA ALA A 274 -35.77 6.50 -33.65
C ALA A 274 -34.71 6.09 -32.59
N GLU A 275 -35.10 5.29 -31.60
CA GLU A 275 -34.14 4.75 -30.59
C GLU A 275 -33.05 3.89 -31.25
N TRP A 276 -33.45 3.01 -32.17
CA TRP A 276 -32.51 2.20 -32.95
C TRP A 276 -31.61 3.08 -33.82
N GLN A 277 -32.15 4.10 -34.45
CA GLN A 277 -31.37 5.02 -35.29
C GLN A 277 -30.30 5.76 -34.49
N ILE A 278 -30.60 6.21 -33.26
CA ILE A 278 -29.65 6.88 -32.39
C ILE A 278 -28.44 5.97 -32.10
N ILE A 279 -28.65 4.68 -31.82
CA ILE A 279 -27.57 3.74 -31.58
C ILE A 279 -26.78 3.50 -32.86
N TYR A 280 -27.42 3.28 -33.99
CA TYR A 280 -26.73 3.10 -35.27
C TYR A 280 -25.93 4.32 -35.66
N ASP A 281 -26.37 5.53 -35.37
CA ASP A 281 -25.62 6.76 -35.66
C ASP A 281 -24.36 6.85 -34.78
N LYS A 282 -24.44 6.45 -33.52
CA LYS A 282 -23.24 6.32 -32.67
C LYS A 282 -22.27 5.29 -33.22
N LEU A 283 -22.75 4.11 -33.64
CA LEU A 283 -21.90 3.04 -34.17
C LEU A 283 -21.26 3.43 -35.51
N ARG A 284 -22.00 4.11 -36.41
CA ARG A 284 -21.47 4.65 -37.67
C ARG A 284 -20.40 5.73 -37.44
N ALA A 285 -20.60 6.59 -36.43
CA ALA A 285 -19.61 7.60 -36.07
C ALA A 285 -18.31 6.96 -35.60
N ILE A 286 -18.39 5.88 -34.82
CA ILE A 286 -17.19 5.12 -34.37
C ILE A 286 -16.52 4.43 -35.58
N GLU A 287 -17.30 3.76 -36.44
CA GLU A 287 -16.78 3.11 -37.66
C GLU A 287 -16.04 4.10 -38.57
N ALA A 288 -16.60 5.31 -38.74
CA ALA A 288 -16.02 6.37 -39.56
C ALA A 288 -14.64 6.83 -39.09
N THR A 289 -14.26 6.57 -37.81
CA THR A 289 -12.90 6.85 -37.30
C THR A 289 -11.85 5.90 -37.84
N GLY A 290 -12.26 4.76 -38.39
CA GLY A 290 -11.36 3.68 -38.82
C GLY A 290 -10.67 2.96 -37.66
N ALA A 291 -11.26 2.94 -36.46
CA ALA A 291 -10.74 2.22 -35.30
C ALA A 291 -10.96 0.69 -35.47
N ASN A 292 -9.92 -0.09 -35.15
CA ASN A 292 -9.97 -1.54 -35.15
C ASN A 292 -10.42 -2.11 -33.80
N ILE A 293 -10.22 -1.33 -32.72
CA ILE A 293 -10.51 -1.73 -31.35
C ILE A 293 -11.32 -0.62 -30.66
N VAL A 294 -12.43 -1.01 -30.06
CA VAL A 294 -13.32 -0.14 -29.29
C VAL A 294 -13.35 -0.59 -27.85
N LEU A 295 -12.86 0.24 -26.94
CA LEU A 295 -12.89 0.00 -25.50
C LEU A 295 -13.83 1.00 -24.83
N SER A 296 -14.74 0.53 -23.97
CA SER A 296 -15.63 1.41 -23.22
C SER A 296 -15.61 1.09 -21.73
N LYS A 297 -15.68 2.14 -20.89
CA LYS A 297 -15.92 1.99 -19.44
C LYS A 297 -17.35 1.52 -19.15
N LEU A 298 -18.27 1.85 -20.02
CA LEU A 298 -19.69 1.53 -19.91
C LEU A 298 -20.05 0.29 -20.74
N PRO A 299 -21.21 -0.32 -20.52
CA PRO A 299 -21.63 -1.52 -21.23
C PRO A 299 -21.72 -1.31 -22.75
N ILE A 300 -21.39 -2.36 -23.49
CA ILE A 300 -21.65 -2.48 -24.94
C ILE A 300 -22.68 -3.61 -25.10
N GLY A 301 -23.85 -3.28 -25.67
CA GLY A 301 -24.96 -4.21 -25.84
C GLY A 301 -24.73 -5.22 -26.97
N ASP A 302 -25.66 -6.16 -27.09
CA ASP A 302 -25.63 -7.23 -28.10
C ASP A 302 -25.67 -6.68 -29.54
N LEU A 303 -26.54 -5.71 -29.81
CA LEU A 303 -26.64 -5.05 -31.11
C LEU A 303 -25.29 -4.43 -31.53
N ALA A 304 -24.67 -3.66 -30.62
CA ALA A 304 -23.39 -3.02 -30.90
C ALA A 304 -22.28 -4.08 -31.07
N THR A 305 -22.29 -5.13 -30.27
CA THR A 305 -21.33 -6.23 -30.37
C THR A 305 -21.42 -6.94 -31.72
N GLN A 306 -22.66 -7.22 -32.21
CA GLN A 306 -22.88 -7.83 -33.52
C GLN A 306 -22.50 -6.88 -34.66
N TYR A 307 -22.84 -5.59 -34.54
CA TYR A 307 -22.46 -4.59 -35.52
C TYR A 307 -20.95 -4.49 -35.73
N PHE A 308 -20.18 -4.54 -34.63
CA PHE A 308 -18.72 -4.54 -34.69
C PHE A 308 -18.18 -5.87 -35.21
N ALA A 309 -18.77 -7.00 -34.85
CA ALA A 309 -18.37 -8.30 -35.36
C ALA A 309 -18.51 -8.40 -36.89
N ASP A 310 -19.59 -7.89 -37.47
CA ASP A 310 -19.82 -7.89 -38.91
C ASP A 310 -18.82 -7.02 -39.70
N ARG A 311 -18.04 -6.17 -38.99
CA ARG A 311 -17.03 -5.26 -39.58
C ARG A 311 -15.59 -5.56 -39.14
N ASP A 312 -15.38 -6.72 -38.54
CA ASP A 312 -14.09 -7.15 -38.03
C ASP A 312 -13.47 -6.16 -37.02
N ILE A 313 -14.30 -5.48 -36.22
CA ILE A 313 -13.87 -4.57 -35.16
C ILE A 313 -13.99 -5.31 -33.82
N PHE A 314 -12.92 -5.28 -33.03
CA PHE A 314 -12.93 -5.80 -31.67
C PHE A 314 -13.59 -4.78 -30.72
N CYS A 315 -14.44 -5.24 -29.80
CA CYS A 315 -15.01 -4.38 -28.78
C CYS A 315 -14.95 -5.01 -27.39
N ALA A 316 -14.68 -4.20 -26.38
CA ALA A 316 -14.77 -4.57 -24.97
C ALA A 316 -15.45 -3.46 -24.16
N GLY A 317 -16.60 -3.77 -23.58
CA GLY A 317 -17.31 -2.90 -22.65
C GLY A 317 -16.98 -3.23 -21.20
N ARG A 318 -17.39 -2.37 -20.27
CA ARG A 318 -17.18 -2.53 -18.81
C ARG A 318 -15.71 -2.70 -18.40
N VAL A 319 -14.81 -2.04 -19.12
CA VAL A 319 -13.39 -2.01 -18.76
C VAL A 319 -13.21 -1.19 -17.49
N ALA A 320 -12.50 -1.71 -16.50
CA ALA A 320 -12.26 -1.02 -15.24
C ALA A 320 -11.59 0.35 -15.48
N SER A 321 -11.95 1.35 -14.69
CA SER A 321 -11.42 2.71 -14.85
C SER A 321 -9.90 2.77 -14.74
N GLU A 322 -9.31 1.99 -13.85
CA GLU A 322 -7.86 1.88 -13.68
C GLU A 322 -7.19 1.30 -14.93
N ASP A 323 -7.73 0.21 -15.47
CA ASP A 323 -7.23 -0.42 -16.69
C ASP A 323 -7.35 0.52 -17.90
N MET A 324 -8.48 1.23 -18.01
CA MET A 324 -8.68 2.21 -19.08
C MET A 324 -7.70 3.38 -19.01
N ASN A 325 -7.39 3.87 -17.80
CA ASN A 325 -6.39 4.94 -17.63
C ASN A 325 -5.01 4.44 -18.05
N ARG A 326 -4.63 3.22 -17.66
CA ARG A 326 -3.37 2.61 -18.09
C ARG A 326 -3.30 2.39 -19.61
N VAL A 327 -4.42 1.99 -20.23
CA VAL A 327 -4.50 1.86 -21.69
C VAL A 327 -4.19 3.19 -22.36
N ILE A 328 -4.75 4.30 -21.90
CA ILE A 328 -4.52 5.63 -22.47
C ILE A 328 -3.07 6.06 -22.35
N GLU A 329 -2.47 5.86 -21.17
CA GLU A 329 -1.07 6.17 -20.95
C GLU A 329 -0.14 5.32 -21.81
N ALA A 330 -0.51 4.08 -22.12
CA ALA A 330 0.25 3.20 -23.00
C ALA A 330 0.12 3.55 -24.49
N VAL A 331 -1.13 3.63 -24.98
CA VAL A 331 -1.41 3.76 -26.42
C VAL A 331 -1.51 5.21 -26.87
N GLY A 332 -1.67 6.14 -25.96
CA GLY A 332 -2.02 7.53 -26.23
C GLY A 332 -3.51 7.69 -26.57
N GLY A 333 -3.90 8.88 -26.98
CA GLY A 333 -5.29 9.22 -27.24
C GLY A 333 -5.98 9.81 -26.01
N ALA A 334 -7.31 9.81 -26.02
CA ALA A 334 -8.11 10.34 -24.93
C ALA A 334 -9.46 9.61 -24.82
N ILE A 335 -10.00 9.51 -23.59
CA ILE A 335 -11.35 8.98 -23.37
C ILE A 335 -12.38 9.95 -23.92
N GLN A 336 -13.22 9.47 -24.82
CA GLN A 336 -14.30 10.27 -25.40
C GLN A 336 -15.61 10.01 -24.66
N SER A 337 -16.30 11.07 -24.29
CA SER A 337 -17.64 11.02 -23.68
C SER A 337 -18.77 11.14 -24.72
N THR A 338 -18.42 11.40 -25.99
CA THR A 338 -19.34 11.48 -27.12
C THR A 338 -18.77 10.73 -28.32
N CYS A 339 -19.67 10.22 -29.19
CA CYS A 339 -19.24 9.52 -30.40
C CYS A 339 -19.17 10.45 -31.63
N SER A 340 -19.71 11.67 -31.55
CA SER A 340 -19.94 12.52 -32.71
C SER A 340 -18.68 13.28 -33.20
N ASP A 341 -17.66 13.46 -32.38
CA ASP A 341 -16.53 14.36 -32.66
C ASP A 341 -15.15 13.69 -32.43
N ILE A 342 -15.05 12.41 -32.72
CA ILE A 342 -13.80 11.66 -32.53
C ILE A 342 -12.83 12.01 -33.66
N LYS A 343 -11.76 12.72 -33.33
CA LYS A 343 -10.70 13.09 -34.26
C LYS A 343 -9.58 12.04 -34.26
N PRO A 344 -8.80 11.92 -35.35
CA PRO A 344 -7.68 10.98 -35.43
C PRO A 344 -6.65 11.11 -34.29
N GLN A 345 -6.50 12.31 -33.72
CA GLN A 345 -5.62 12.58 -32.57
C GLN A 345 -6.09 11.97 -31.24
N HIS A 346 -7.37 11.58 -31.16
CA HIS A 346 -7.95 10.94 -29.98
C HIS A 346 -7.79 9.41 -30.01
N LEU A 347 -7.34 8.86 -31.14
CA LEU A 347 -7.09 7.44 -31.29
C LEU A 347 -5.72 7.08 -30.74
N GLY A 348 -5.67 5.98 -30.00
CA GLY A 348 -4.43 5.37 -29.57
C GLY A 348 -3.90 4.35 -30.58
N THR A 349 -2.61 4.00 -30.49
CA THR A 349 -1.97 2.98 -31.32
C THR A 349 -1.05 2.10 -30.50
N CYS A 350 -0.98 0.81 -30.85
CA CYS A 350 0.00 -0.12 -30.31
C CYS A 350 0.52 -1.03 -31.43
N ALA A 351 1.66 -1.69 -31.23
CA ALA A 351 2.20 -2.58 -32.27
C ALA A 351 1.37 -3.88 -32.38
N LYS A 352 0.91 -4.43 -31.28
CA LYS A 352 0.14 -5.68 -31.28
C LYS A 352 -0.92 -5.67 -30.21
N PHE A 353 -2.10 -6.11 -30.60
CA PHE A 353 -3.19 -6.51 -29.70
C PHE A 353 -3.47 -8.00 -29.88
N GLU A 354 -3.61 -8.73 -28.75
CA GLU A 354 -4.07 -10.12 -28.80
C GLU A 354 -4.92 -10.47 -27.57
N GLU A 355 -5.92 -11.29 -27.77
CA GLU A 355 -6.62 -12.01 -26.69
C GLU A 355 -5.89 -13.31 -26.42
N LYS A 356 -5.40 -13.51 -25.20
CA LYS A 356 -4.67 -14.70 -24.78
C LYS A 356 -5.32 -15.34 -23.56
N GLN A 357 -5.42 -16.65 -23.57
CA GLN A 357 -5.84 -17.37 -22.37
C GLN A 357 -4.64 -17.56 -21.44
N ILE A 358 -4.82 -17.12 -20.17
CA ILE A 358 -3.84 -17.26 -19.11
C ILE A 358 -4.55 -17.97 -17.96
N GLY A 359 -4.21 -19.23 -17.71
CA GLY A 359 -4.94 -20.05 -16.75
C GLY A 359 -6.39 -20.28 -17.15
N GLY A 360 -7.32 -20.06 -16.23
CA GLY A 360 -8.76 -20.16 -16.46
C GLY A 360 -9.40 -18.95 -17.13
N ASP A 361 -8.70 -17.83 -17.21
CA ASP A 361 -9.23 -16.54 -17.67
C ASP A 361 -8.62 -16.09 -19.01
N ARG A 362 -9.38 -15.31 -19.76
CA ARG A 362 -8.88 -14.65 -20.98
C ARG A 362 -8.45 -13.22 -20.65
N TYR A 363 -7.33 -12.81 -21.20
CA TYR A 363 -6.76 -11.48 -21.06
C TYR A 363 -6.56 -10.83 -22.42
N ASN A 364 -6.87 -9.54 -22.48
CA ASN A 364 -6.58 -8.68 -23.61
C ASN A 364 -5.24 -8.03 -23.38
N LEU A 365 -4.30 -8.25 -24.27
CA LEU A 365 -2.91 -7.77 -24.20
C LEU A 365 -2.67 -6.70 -25.25
N LEU A 366 -2.18 -5.55 -24.80
CA LEU A 366 -1.72 -4.45 -25.64
C LEU A 366 -0.21 -4.35 -25.48
N THR A 367 0.56 -4.66 -26.50
CA THR A 367 2.03 -4.71 -26.44
C THR A 367 2.68 -3.83 -27.48
N GLY A 368 3.93 -3.40 -27.22
CA GLY A 368 4.65 -2.52 -28.13
C GLY A 368 4.00 -1.15 -28.27
N CYS A 369 3.56 -0.57 -27.16
CA CYS A 369 2.88 0.72 -27.15
C CYS A 369 3.88 1.85 -27.37
N THR A 370 3.52 2.81 -28.21
CA THR A 370 4.41 3.90 -28.64
C THR A 370 4.80 4.87 -27.53
N LYS A 371 3.96 5.03 -26.51
CA LYS A 371 4.23 5.90 -25.36
C LYS A 371 4.72 5.14 -24.12
N ALA A 372 4.52 3.82 -24.08
CA ALA A 372 4.99 2.81 -23.13
C ALA A 372 5.37 3.33 -21.72
N LYS A 373 4.48 4.06 -21.07
CA LYS A 373 4.67 4.53 -19.68
C LYS A 373 4.01 3.62 -18.65
N THR A 374 3.54 2.48 -19.08
CA THR A 374 2.84 1.52 -18.23
C THR A 374 3.29 0.09 -18.53
N CYS A 375 3.20 -0.77 -17.53
CA CYS A 375 3.42 -2.20 -17.69
C CYS A 375 2.39 -2.98 -16.85
N THR A 376 2.30 -4.28 -17.10
CA THR A 376 1.42 -5.15 -16.33
C THR A 376 2.14 -6.42 -15.92
N LEU A 377 2.07 -6.75 -14.64
CA LEU A 377 2.53 -8.00 -14.05
C LEU A 377 1.34 -8.96 -13.92
N VAL A 378 1.40 -10.11 -14.57
CA VAL A 378 0.36 -11.14 -14.45
C VAL A 378 0.90 -12.24 -13.55
N LEU A 379 0.51 -12.22 -12.29
CA LEU A 379 0.99 -13.12 -11.24
C LEU A 379 0.31 -14.47 -11.33
N ARG A 380 1.13 -15.53 -11.24
CA ARG A 380 0.69 -16.92 -11.25
C ARG A 380 1.07 -17.59 -9.93
N GLY A 381 0.34 -18.63 -9.54
CA GLY A 381 0.64 -19.39 -8.34
C GLY A 381 -0.44 -20.39 -7.98
N GLY A 382 -0.08 -21.38 -7.15
CA GLY A 382 -0.96 -22.48 -6.80
C GLY A 382 -2.13 -22.12 -5.86
N ALA A 383 -1.98 -21.06 -5.05
CA ALA A 383 -3.00 -20.62 -4.11
C ALA A 383 -3.20 -19.10 -4.17
N GLU A 384 -4.44 -18.67 -4.02
CA GLU A 384 -4.80 -17.23 -4.08
C GLU A 384 -4.12 -16.41 -2.97
N GLN A 385 -4.04 -16.97 -1.76
CA GLN A 385 -3.36 -16.34 -0.63
C GLN A 385 -1.87 -16.13 -0.88
N PHE A 386 -1.23 -17.14 -1.51
CA PHE A 386 0.16 -17.03 -1.89
C PHE A 386 0.39 -15.94 -2.96
N ILE A 387 -0.47 -15.87 -3.96
CA ILE A 387 -0.40 -14.80 -4.98
C ILE A 387 -0.63 -13.43 -4.37
N ALA A 388 -1.51 -13.32 -3.37
CA ALA A 388 -1.75 -12.08 -2.66
C ALA A 388 -0.53 -11.62 -1.85
N GLU A 389 0.24 -12.55 -1.26
CA GLU A 389 1.50 -12.22 -0.59
C GLU A 389 2.61 -11.84 -1.59
N VAL A 390 2.67 -12.51 -2.74
CA VAL A 390 3.56 -12.12 -3.84
C VAL A 390 3.26 -10.70 -4.31
N GLU A 391 1.98 -10.34 -4.47
CA GLU A 391 1.55 -8.98 -4.84
C GLU A 391 2.07 -7.94 -3.84
N ARG A 392 1.90 -8.17 -2.53
CA ARG A 392 2.40 -7.28 -1.48
C ARG A 392 3.93 -7.16 -1.52
N SER A 393 4.61 -8.28 -1.65
CA SER A 393 6.08 -8.31 -1.73
C SER A 393 6.61 -7.53 -2.95
N LEU A 394 5.92 -7.62 -4.08
CA LEU A 394 6.27 -6.86 -5.28
C LEU A 394 5.96 -5.37 -5.12
N HIS A 395 4.85 -5.02 -4.44
CA HIS A 395 4.52 -3.64 -4.13
C HIS A 395 5.63 -2.98 -3.32
N ASP A 396 6.10 -3.63 -2.24
CA ASP A 396 7.20 -3.13 -1.41
C ASP A 396 8.48 -2.93 -2.24
N ALA A 397 8.82 -3.92 -3.08
CA ALA A 397 9.99 -3.85 -3.94
C ALA A 397 9.88 -2.72 -5.00
N ILE A 398 8.70 -2.51 -5.61
CA ILE A 398 8.42 -1.41 -6.54
C ILE A 398 8.62 -0.07 -5.85
N MET A 399 8.07 0.09 -4.64
CA MET A 399 8.19 1.33 -3.87
C MET A 399 9.65 1.62 -3.50
N ILE A 400 10.41 0.63 -3.08
CA ILE A 400 11.84 0.79 -2.77
C ILE A 400 12.64 1.21 -3.99
N VAL A 401 12.44 0.57 -5.13
CA VAL A 401 13.12 0.94 -6.38
C VAL A 401 12.75 2.36 -6.80
N LYS A 402 11.47 2.72 -6.72
CA LYS A 402 10.99 4.09 -6.95
C LYS A 402 11.70 5.09 -6.03
N ARG A 403 11.78 4.83 -4.73
CA ARG A 403 12.45 5.71 -3.76
C ARG A 403 13.96 5.77 -3.96
N ALA A 404 14.60 4.67 -4.37
CA ALA A 404 16.02 4.65 -4.72
C ALA A 404 16.32 5.53 -5.94
N ILE A 405 15.45 5.55 -6.94
CA ILE A 405 15.57 6.42 -8.11
C ILE A 405 15.37 7.90 -7.73
N GLN A 406 14.38 8.21 -6.90
CA GLN A 406 14.05 9.58 -6.52
C GLN A 406 15.09 10.25 -5.63
N ASN A 407 15.65 9.52 -4.66
CA ASN A 407 16.49 10.10 -3.60
C ASN A 407 17.98 9.88 -3.79
N ASN A 408 18.41 8.94 -4.62
CA ASN A 408 19.81 8.68 -4.98
C ASN A 408 20.78 8.43 -3.82
N PHE A 409 20.30 8.07 -2.63
CA PHE A 409 21.14 7.80 -1.46
C PHE A 409 20.76 6.46 -0.85
N VAL A 410 21.79 5.66 -0.58
CA VAL A 410 21.66 4.35 0.08
C VAL A 410 22.52 4.26 1.33
N VAL A 411 22.09 3.38 2.24
CA VAL A 411 22.80 3.01 3.46
C VAL A 411 22.85 1.49 3.57
N ALA A 412 23.75 0.96 4.39
CA ALA A 412 23.77 -0.46 4.67
C ALA A 412 22.61 -0.85 5.59
N GLY A 413 21.92 -1.94 5.22
CA GLY A 413 20.86 -2.56 6.00
C GLY A 413 21.39 -3.57 7.01
N GLY A 414 20.53 -4.51 7.45
CA GLY A 414 20.90 -5.56 8.40
C GLY A 414 21.30 -5.03 9.78
N GLY A 415 20.76 -3.90 10.20
CA GLY A 415 21.04 -3.27 11.50
C GLY A 415 22.35 -2.47 11.58
N ALA A 416 23.10 -2.33 10.48
CA ALA A 416 24.39 -1.62 10.47
C ALA A 416 24.20 -0.13 10.79
N ILE A 417 23.26 0.54 10.12
CA ILE A 417 23.03 1.97 10.34
C ILE A 417 22.50 2.25 11.74
N GLU A 418 21.62 1.40 12.28
CA GLU A 418 21.07 1.53 13.63
C GLU A 418 22.17 1.41 14.69
N MET A 419 23.13 0.50 14.49
CA MET A 419 24.28 0.35 15.40
C MET A 419 25.21 1.56 15.34
N GLU A 420 25.50 2.10 14.16
CA GLU A 420 26.32 3.28 14.01
C GLU A 420 25.67 4.52 14.65
N LEU A 421 24.35 4.67 14.47
CA LEU A 421 23.58 5.72 15.13
C LEU A 421 23.60 5.56 16.66
N SER A 422 23.45 4.34 17.16
CA SER A 422 23.56 4.04 18.60
C SER A 422 24.91 4.45 19.15
N ARG A 423 26.02 4.09 18.49
CA ARG A 423 27.36 4.51 18.85
C ARG A 423 27.48 6.04 18.87
N TYR A 424 27.12 6.69 17.79
CA TYR A 424 27.18 8.15 17.65
C TYR A 424 26.41 8.88 18.75
N LEU A 425 25.17 8.46 19.03
CA LEU A 425 24.35 9.07 20.06
C LEU A 425 24.88 8.81 21.47
N ARG A 426 25.46 7.64 21.74
CA ARG A 426 26.12 7.35 23.02
C ARG A 426 27.32 8.24 23.23
N ASP A 427 28.14 8.46 22.22
CA ASP A 427 29.31 9.35 22.33
C ASP A 427 28.86 10.80 22.50
N TYR A 428 27.85 11.23 21.77
CA TYR A 428 27.25 12.55 21.95
C TYR A 428 26.63 12.73 23.35
N SER A 429 25.99 11.69 23.90
CA SER A 429 25.39 11.77 25.24
C SER A 429 26.44 12.06 26.34
N LYS A 430 27.66 11.57 26.18
CA LYS A 430 28.77 11.84 27.14
C LYS A 430 29.22 13.32 27.16
N THR A 431 28.89 14.07 26.09
CA THR A 431 29.25 15.52 26.00
C THR A 431 28.22 16.43 26.65
N ILE A 432 27.08 15.89 27.05
CA ILE A 432 25.95 16.66 27.62
C ILE A 432 25.81 16.31 29.09
N ALA A 433 25.52 17.33 29.92
CA ALA A 433 25.24 17.13 31.33
C ALA A 433 23.72 17.05 31.62
N GLY A 434 23.37 16.36 32.70
CA GLY A 434 22.02 16.34 33.25
C GLY A 434 21.11 15.26 32.67
N LYS A 435 19.79 15.37 32.92
CA LYS A 435 18.79 14.34 32.55
C LYS A 435 18.75 14.01 31.05
N GLN A 436 19.10 14.97 30.19
CA GLN A 436 19.12 14.74 28.74
C GLN A 436 20.18 13.71 28.32
N GLN A 437 21.27 13.61 29.04
CA GLN A 437 22.30 12.59 28.81
C GLN A 437 21.70 11.18 28.88
N LEU A 438 20.94 10.90 29.93
CA LEU A 438 20.31 9.59 30.15
C LEU A 438 19.25 9.29 29.08
N ILE A 439 18.45 10.29 28.70
CA ILE A 439 17.39 10.14 27.70
C ILE A 439 17.99 9.87 26.31
N ILE A 440 19.05 10.58 25.90
CA ILE A 440 19.72 10.31 24.62
C ILE A 440 20.40 8.95 24.62
N SER A 441 20.98 8.54 25.77
CA SER A 441 21.55 7.19 25.93
C SER A 441 20.48 6.10 25.82
N ALA A 442 19.27 6.32 26.37
CA ALA A 442 18.15 5.41 26.24
C ALA A 442 17.65 5.31 24.79
N TYR A 443 17.59 6.45 24.08
CA TYR A 443 17.29 6.46 22.65
C TYR A 443 18.31 5.64 21.84
N ALA A 444 19.60 5.82 22.13
CA ALA A 444 20.66 5.04 21.49
C ALA A 444 20.53 3.53 21.77
N LYS A 445 20.12 3.16 22.99
CA LYS A 445 19.85 1.77 23.37
C LYS A 445 18.64 1.20 22.63
N ALA A 446 17.59 2.00 22.44
CA ALA A 446 16.40 1.58 21.71
C ALA A 446 16.71 1.23 20.24
N LEU A 447 17.64 1.91 19.58
CA LEU A 447 18.05 1.58 18.22
C LEU A 447 18.66 0.19 18.08
N GLU A 448 19.28 -0.34 19.11
CA GLU A 448 19.88 -1.68 19.10
C GLU A 448 18.86 -2.82 19.09
N VAL A 449 17.55 -2.50 19.22
CA VAL A 449 16.50 -3.52 19.13
C VAL A 449 16.46 -4.17 17.75
N ILE A 450 16.73 -3.41 16.68
CA ILE A 450 16.66 -3.94 15.31
C ILE A 450 17.69 -5.04 15.09
N PRO A 451 19.01 -4.82 15.24
CA PRO A 451 19.99 -5.89 15.06
C PRO A 451 19.83 -7.03 16.08
N ARG A 452 19.38 -6.73 17.31
CA ARG A 452 19.06 -7.78 18.29
C ARG A 452 17.93 -8.68 17.80
N GLN A 453 16.81 -8.09 17.37
CA GLN A 453 15.65 -8.85 16.91
C GLN A 453 15.96 -9.65 15.64
N LEU A 454 16.80 -9.13 14.76
CA LEU A 454 17.29 -9.87 13.59
C LEU A 454 18.05 -11.15 14.01
N CYS A 455 18.91 -11.07 15.04
CA CYS A 455 19.61 -12.22 15.58
C CYS A 455 18.66 -13.20 16.26
N ASP A 456 17.73 -12.69 17.09
CA ASP A 456 16.78 -13.52 17.83
C ASP A 456 15.87 -14.32 16.86
N ASN A 457 15.39 -13.70 15.78
CA ASN A 457 14.57 -14.35 14.76
C ASN A 457 15.37 -15.38 13.93
N ALA A 458 16.67 -15.18 13.78
CA ALA A 458 17.58 -16.13 13.13
C ALA A 458 18.01 -17.28 14.05
N GLY A 459 17.71 -17.21 15.35
CA GLY A 459 18.14 -18.20 16.32
C GLY A 459 19.59 -18.06 16.77
N PHE A 460 20.22 -16.88 16.52
CA PHE A 460 21.60 -16.61 16.90
C PHE A 460 21.71 -16.06 18.34
N ASP A 461 22.91 -16.12 18.91
CA ASP A 461 23.16 -15.41 20.16
C ASP A 461 23.23 -13.88 19.91
N GLY A 462 22.07 -13.23 20.06
CA GLY A 462 21.93 -11.79 19.86
C GLY A 462 22.82 -10.97 20.79
N THR A 463 23.18 -11.48 21.97
CA THR A 463 24.03 -10.76 22.92
C THR A 463 25.49 -10.75 22.46
N ASP A 464 25.99 -11.88 22.00
CA ASP A 464 27.38 -12.00 21.50
C ASP A 464 27.57 -11.17 20.22
N ILE A 465 26.63 -11.28 19.27
CA ILE A 465 26.69 -10.53 18.02
C ILE A 465 26.59 -9.01 18.27
N LEU A 466 25.71 -8.55 19.16
CA LEU A 466 25.63 -7.12 19.52
C LEU A 466 26.95 -6.61 20.14
N ASN A 467 27.60 -7.41 20.99
CA ASN A 467 28.88 -7.02 21.56
C ASN A 467 29.99 -6.94 20.50
N LYS A 468 29.98 -7.86 19.53
CA LYS A 468 30.88 -7.80 18.38
C LYS A 468 30.62 -6.56 17.53
N LEU A 469 29.36 -6.23 17.23
CA LEU A 469 28.96 -5.04 16.49
C LEU A 469 29.40 -3.76 17.23
N ARG A 470 29.14 -3.65 18.54
CA ARG A 470 29.59 -2.51 19.36
C ARG A 470 31.11 -2.32 19.30
N MET A 471 31.85 -3.42 19.35
CA MET A 471 33.32 -3.38 19.28
C MET A 471 33.80 -2.91 17.90
N LYS A 472 33.20 -3.39 16.80
CA LYS A 472 33.55 -3.01 15.42
C LYS A 472 33.21 -1.56 15.13
N HIS A 473 32.01 -1.13 15.48
CA HIS A 473 31.61 0.28 15.35
C HIS A 473 32.44 1.24 16.19
N ALA A 474 32.90 0.82 17.37
CA ALA A 474 33.83 1.61 18.17
C ALA A 474 35.22 1.80 17.49
N LYS A 475 35.62 0.87 16.61
CA LYS A 475 36.82 0.99 15.77
C LYS A 475 36.62 1.86 14.52
N GLY A 476 35.40 2.29 14.25
CA GLY A 476 35.06 3.12 13.09
C GLY A 476 34.53 2.36 11.85
N GLU A 477 34.24 1.07 11.99
CA GLU A 477 33.66 0.24 10.92
C GLU A 477 32.14 0.50 10.83
N ALA A 478 31.75 1.58 10.13
CA ALA A 478 30.40 2.11 10.14
C ALA A 478 29.34 1.23 9.45
N TRP A 479 29.75 0.27 8.62
CA TRP A 479 28.85 -0.53 7.78
C TRP A 479 28.72 -1.99 8.23
N GLU A 480 29.26 -2.31 9.41
CA GLU A 480 29.13 -3.65 9.98
C GLU A 480 27.71 -3.91 10.47
N GLY A 481 27.12 -5.01 10.00
CA GLY A 481 25.77 -5.44 10.37
C GLY A 481 25.71 -6.94 10.63
N VAL A 482 24.51 -7.46 10.83
CA VAL A 482 24.27 -8.89 11.05
C VAL A 482 24.43 -9.64 9.73
N ASP A 483 25.20 -10.73 9.77
CA ASP A 483 25.36 -11.67 8.67
C ASP A 483 24.63 -12.97 8.97
N PHE A 484 23.65 -13.28 8.13
CA PHE A 484 22.85 -14.50 8.28
C PHE A 484 23.51 -15.76 7.72
N VAL A 485 24.57 -15.61 6.91
CA VAL A 485 25.27 -16.73 6.28
C VAL A 485 26.34 -17.28 7.22
N THR A 486 27.12 -16.38 7.84
CA THR A 486 28.24 -16.77 8.73
C THR A 486 27.86 -16.78 10.21
N GLU A 487 26.59 -16.48 10.55
CA GLU A 487 26.10 -16.36 11.94
C GLU A 487 26.95 -15.39 12.76
N SER A 488 27.37 -14.29 12.15
CA SER A 488 28.32 -13.34 12.74
C SER A 488 28.05 -11.92 12.25
N THR A 489 29.09 -11.15 12.03
CA THR A 489 29.01 -9.77 11.55
C THR A 489 29.84 -9.60 10.29
N CYS A 490 29.32 -8.88 9.31
CA CYS A 490 30.05 -8.53 8.09
C CYS A 490 29.78 -7.07 7.68
N ASN A 491 30.59 -6.58 6.73
CA ASN A 491 30.34 -5.30 6.09
C ASN A 491 29.16 -5.43 5.13
N ASN A 492 28.00 -4.96 5.54
CA ASN A 492 26.76 -5.06 4.76
C ASN A 492 26.76 -4.17 3.50
N MET A 493 27.66 -3.18 3.43
CA MET A 493 27.83 -2.41 2.20
C MET A 493 28.50 -3.26 1.11
N ASP A 494 29.51 -4.04 1.47
CA ASP A 494 30.22 -4.96 0.56
C ASP A 494 29.40 -6.23 0.28
N ALA A 495 28.58 -6.65 1.24
CA ALA A 495 27.63 -7.75 1.09
C ALA A 495 26.39 -7.37 0.27
N PHE A 496 26.29 -6.11 -0.17
CA PHE A 496 25.20 -5.59 -1.01
C PHE A 496 23.82 -5.63 -0.36
N VAL A 497 23.74 -5.53 0.95
CA VAL A 497 22.49 -5.35 1.68
C VAL A 497 22.22 -3.85 1.76
N TRP A 498 21.57 -3.31 0.72
CA TRP A 498 21.38 -1.88 0.56
C TRP A 498 19.91 -1.48 0.73
N GLU A 499 19.71 -0.40 1.45
CA GLU A 499 18.40 0.19 1.67
C GLU A 499 18.44 1.69 1.31
N PRO A 500 17.39 2.26 0.71
CA PRO A 500 17.32 3.70 0.51
C PRO A 500 17.40 4.44 1.86
N ALA A 501 18.23 5.47 1.95
CA ALA A 501 18.39 6.25 3.18
C ALA A 501 17.08 6.90 3.67
N LEU A 502 16.14 7.15 2.75
CA LEU A 502 14.82 7.68 3.05
C LEU A 502 14.01 6.74 3.95
N VAL A 503 14.07 5.41 3.72
CA VAL A 503 13.37 4.40 4.53
C VAL A 503 13.75 4.55 6.00
N LYS A 504 15.05 4.60 6.30
CA LYS A 504 15.56 4.73 7.68
C LYS A 504 15.25 6.09 8.29
N THR A 505 15.39 7.13 7.50
CA THR A 505 15.09 8.50 7.96
C THR A 505 13.62 8.64 8.32
N ASN A 506 12.72 8.19 7.46
CA ASN A 506 11.29 8.26 7.69
C ASN A 506 10.87 7.38 8.88
N ALA A 507 11.38 6.15 8.97
CA ALA A 507 11.10 5.25 10.08
C ALA A 507 11.50 5.84 11.44
N LEU A 508 12.69 6.46 11.54
CA LEU A 508 13.16 7.12 12.76
C LEU A 508 12.30 8.35 13.12
N GLN A 509 11.90 9.15 12.13
CA GLN A 509 11.05 10.32 12.34
C GLN A 509 9.67 9.89 12.84
N SER A 510 9.01 9.01 12.12
CA SER A 510 7.67 8.53 12.44
C SER A 510 7.62 7.81 13.78
N ALA A 511 8.59 6.93 14.07
CA ALA A 511 8.68 6.24 15.36
C ALA A 511 8.87 7.21 16.54
N THR A 512 9.73 8.21 16.36
CA THR A 512 9.97 9.21 17.41
C THR A 512 8.76 10.12 17.64
N GLU A 513 8.11 10.55 16.56
CA GLU A 513 6.90 11.39 16.64
C GLU A 513 5.78 10.66 17.35
N ALA A 514 5.57 9.39 17.04
CA ALA A 514 4.61 8.55 17.73
C ALA A 514 4.90 8.37 19.21
N ALA A 515 6.15 8.02 19.54
CA ALA A 515 6.55 7.87 20.93
C ALA A 515 6.35 9.19 21.70
N CYS A 516 6.69 10.33 21.10
CA CYS A 516 6.47 11.65 21.69
C CYS A 516 4.98 11.98 21.85
N LEU A 517 4.15 11.62 20.87
CA LEU A 517 2.70 11.85 20.93
C LEU A 517 2.08 11.03 22.06
N ILE A 518 2.39 9.73 22.15
CA ILE A 518 1.87 8.84 23.19
C ILE A 518 2.32 9.29 24.59
N LEU A 519 3.58 9.71 24.75
CA LEU A 519 4.09 10.25 26.02
C LEU A 519 3.47 11.60 26.43
N SER A 520 2.90 12.34 25.48
CA SER A 520 2.22 13.61 25.79
C SER A 520 0.77 13.44 26.24
N VAL A 521 0.23 12.23 26.17
CA VAL A 521 -1.16 11.94 26.57
C VAL A 521 -1.22 11.68 28.08
N ASP A 522 -1.77 12.63 28.83
CA ASP A 522 -1.98 12.54 30.26
C ASP A 522 -3.38 12.00 30.64
N GLU A 523 -4.34 12.10 29.72
CA GLU A 523 -5.73 11.70 29.95
C GLU A 523 -6.33 11.05 28.72
N THR A 524 -7.11 10.00 28.94
CA THR A 524 -7.89 9.36 27.88
C THR A 524 -9.36 9.41 28.25
N VAL A 525 -10.16 10.04 27.41
CA VAL A 525 -11.61 10.15 27.54
C VAL A 525 -12.26 9.31 26.45
N LYS A 526 -13.05 8.32 26.84
CA LYS A 526 -13.89 7.59 25.89
C LYS A 526 -15.24 8.29 25.80
N SER A 527 -15.57 8.80 24.62
CA SER A 527 -16.93 9.21 24.28
C SER A 527 -17.65 8.00 23.73
N ASP A 528 -18.68 7.53 24.43
CA ASP A 528 -19.62 6.61 23.82
C ASP A 528 -20.35 7.37 22.73
N ASP A 529 -20.03 7.09 21.47
CA ASP A 529 -20.88 7.46 20.36
C ASP A 529 -22.23 6.83 20.62
N GLY A 530 -23.19 7.70 20.97
CA GLY A 530 -24.55 7.28 21.26
C GLY A 530 -25.12 6.55 20.06
N ASN A 531 -24.86 5.27 20.01
CA ASN A 531 -25.64 4.36 19.18
C ASN A 531 -27.05 4.41 19.79
N SER A 532 -27.84 5.36 19.30
CA SER A 532 -29.26 5.47 19.56
C SER A 532 -29.90 4.14 19.13
N GLN A 533 -29.91 3.18 20.05
CA GLN A 533 -30.94 2.16 20.03
C GLN A 533 -32.24 2.95 20.00
N GLY A 534 -32.83 3.04 18.82
CA GLY A 534 -34.18 3.54 18.64
C GLY A 534 -35.09 2.79 19.63
N GLY A 535 -35.41 3.47 20.70
CA GLY A 535 -36.35 2.97 21.69
C GLY A 535 -37.62 2.60 20.91
N ALA A 536 -37.88 1.30 20.82
CA ALA A 536 -39.18 0.80 20.40
C ALA A 536 -40.17 1.38 21.41
N MET A 537 -40.94 2.41 21.00
CA MET A 537 -42.10 2.86 21.75
C MET A 537 -43.02 1.67 21.97
N PRO A 538 -43.43 1.39 23.21
CA PRO A 538 -44.45 0.38 23.45
C PRO A 538 -45.75 0.85 22.79
N ARG A 539 -46.20 0.12 21.77
CA ARG A 539 -47.51 0.28 21.17
C ARG A 539 -48.55 0.09 22.27
N GLY A 540 -49.13 1.20 22.67
CA GLY A 540 -50.27 1.22 23.60
C GLY A 540 -51.39 0.30 23.11
N GLY A 541 -51.76 -0.66 23.97
CA GLY A 541 -52.85 -1.59 23.75
C GLY A 541 -54.15 -0.81 23.59
N ARG A 542 -54.81 -0.91 22.44
CA ARG A 542 -56.18 -0.52 22.25
C ARG A 542 -57.09 -1.67 22.71
N GLY A 543 -57.90 -1.31 23.67
CA GLY A 543 -58.85 -2.18 24.34
C GLY A 543 -59.83 -2.91 23.39
N ARG A 544 -60.14 -4.11 23.80
CA ARG A 544 -61.22 -4.94 23.31
C ARG A 544 -62.58 -4.24 23.51
N GLY A 545 -63.25 -3.91 22.44
CA GLY A 545 -64.71 -3.70 22.43
C GLY A 545 -65.41 -5.03 22.19
N MET A 546 -66.30 -5.41 23.09
CA MET A 546 -67.15 -6.59 22.96
C MET A 546 -68.20 -6.46 21.88
N PRO A 547 -68.70 -7.57 21.31
CA PRO A 547 -69.79 -7.59 20.34
C PRO A 547 -71.15 -7.56 21.03
N ARG A 548 -72.10 -6.86 20.45
CA ARG A 548 -73.55 -7.10 20.70
C ARG A 548 -74.31 -7.12 19.36
N MET A 549 -74.89 -8.28 19.16
CA MET A 549 -76.08 -8.65 18.33
C MET A 549 -75.96 -8.44 16.82
#